data_4c0fa6a7e2b649f3d7ec4988315f4cab
#
_entry.id   4c0fa6a7e2b649f3d7ec4988315f4cab
#
_cell.length_a   1.000
_cell.length_b   1.000
_cell.length_c   1.000
_cell.angle_alpha   90.00
_cell.angle_beta   90.00
_cell.angle_gamma   90.00
#
_symmetry.space_group_name_H-M   'P 1'
#
loop_
_entity.id
_entity.type
_entity.pdbx_description
1 polymer ?
#
loop_
_entity_poly.entity_id
_entity_poly.type
_entity_poly.pdbx_seq_one_letter_code
_entity_poly.pdbx_strand_id
1 'polypeptide(L)'
;MQYNDVVNMVYSYDSINSVDIMLNSGELVTVPFVDLELPYFYASENLYVSPRVKDDDRGKIKRCEYVIKDTLRDDDVTKLGFYHIEVTEPNVINHLKGKALYTAESNIQYLERRLGADGVITFAPVIHNYAYIDIEEQKGHITLIGAEDERDGFAEYHPFHSVKEFLSYLVEHKITAINAWNGEGYDFGRMEREIIADKSITDEELKRRYAVLKVDGMLFYSTYLQTRKMSLNNAAKEQGVKLKIELSGNFDTVSMKELEEYNKNDVDMLRDIVEKTGVMQVAMGIAYLTGILPTKISATRMADNLFIKRLQPKGIILFDYTNRHTKEFEGATILTPDPGRHENVASLDLDHLYPSVMTYYDYKGSGAIIYEYIRSFTRVFLESRAEFKQKYAETGESQYDVLQKAYKILANSLYGVFGNKYYRYANSDIAAFVTENGRKVRAEMQKVVETFGYNVIYSDTDSLFVENIS
;
A
#
# COMPACT_ATOMS: atom_id res chain seq x y z
N MET A 1 10.99 -21.17 8.02
CA MET A 1 9.66 -21.19 8.66
C MET A 1 8.77 -20.25 7.89
N GLN A 2 7.48 -20.51 7.76
CA GLN A 2 6.53 -19.64 7.04
C GLN A 2 5.40 -19.25 7.97
N TYR A 3 4.94 -18.01 7.88
CA TYR A 3 3.83 -17.48 8.66
C TYR A 3 2.71 -17.04 7.71
N ASN A 4 1.55 -17.63 7.86
CA ASN A 4 0.36 -17.35 7.05
C ASN A 4 -0.66 -16.53 7.85
N ASP A 5 -1.60 -15.91 7.15
CA ASP A 5 -2.65 -15.08 7.74
C ASP A 5 -2.12 -13.93 8.62
N VAL A 6 -1.02 -13.31 8.17
CA VAL A 6 -0.41 -12.17 8.86
C VAL A 6 -1.22 -10.90 8.60
N VAL A 7 -1.58 -10.19 9.66
CA VAL A 7 -2.22 -8.87 9.58
C VAL A 7 -1.18 -7.76 9.59
N ASN A 8 -0.20 -7.89 10.48
CA ASN A 8 0.87 -6.89 10.63
C ASN A 8 2.15 -7.55 11.13
N MET A 9 3.28 -6.87 10.92
CA MET A 9 4.56 -7.22 11.53
C MET A 9 5.35 -5.95 11.80
N VAL A 10 6.02 -5.94 12.95
CA VAL A 10 6.83 -4.81 13.42
C VAL A 10 8.09 -5.32 14.08
N TYR A 11 9.11 -4.47 14.24
CA TYR A 11 10.23 -4.79 15.15
C TYR A 11 9.68 -5.04 16.54
N SER A 12 10.18 -6.09 17.20
CA SER A 12 9.65 -6.47 18.49
C SER A 12 9.91 -5.36 19.52
N TYR A 13 8.90 -5.11 20.35
CA TYR A 13 9.02 -4.22 21.49
C TYR A 13 10.06 -4.73 22.50
N ASP A 14 10.14 -6.04 22.70
CA ASP A 14 11.02 -6.66 23.68
C ASP A 14 12.48 -6.79 23.22
N SER A 15 12.73 -6.81 21.90
CA SER A 15 14.06 -7.06 21.37
C SER A 15 14.25 -6.51 19.96
N ILE A 16 15.31 -5.72 19.77
CA ILE A 16 15.73 -5.22 18.43
C ILE A 16 16.15 -6.32 17.48
N ASN A 17 16.36 -7.54 17.96
CA ASN A 17 16.78 -8.72 17.18
C ASN A 17 15.60 -9.67 16.88
N SER A 18 14.39 -9.22 17.05
CA SER A 18 13.17 -10.00 16.82
C SER A 18 12.11 -9.17 16.11
N VAL A 19 11.16 -9.86 15.52
CA VAL A 19 9.94 -9.28 14.94
C VAL A 19 8.72 -9.84 15.66
N ASP A 20 7.75 -8.97 15.91
CA ASP A 20 6.43 -9.35 16.38
C ASP A 20 5.50 -9.44 15.17
N ILE A 21 4.94 -10.63 14.96
CA ILE A 21 4.03 -10.95 13.87
C ILE A 21 2.63 -11.09 14.44
N MET A 22 1.71 -10.23 14.00
CA MET A 22 0.30 -10.27 14.35
C MET A 22 -0.44 -11.17 13.39
N LEU A 23 -1.00 -12.28 13.86
CA LEU A 23 -1.84 -13.17 13.07
C LEU A 23 -3.30 -12.71 13.11
N ASN A 24 -4.07 -13.10 12.11
CA ASN A 24 -5.50 -12.80 11.99
C ASN A 24 -6.36 -13.43 13.10
N SER A 25 -5.85 -14.47 13.76
CA SER A 25 -6.42 -15.06 14.99
C SER A 25 -6.33 -14.13 16.21
N GLY A 26 -5.58 -13.04 16.11
CA GLY A 26 -5.23 -12.17 17.23
C GLY A 26 -4.04 -12.68 18.06
N GLU A 27 -3.42 -13.79 17.66
CA GLU A 27 -2.18 -14.26 18.25
C GLU A 27 -1.01 -13.33 17.85
N LEU A 28 -0.13 -13.05 18.81
CA LEU A 28 1.10 -12.29 18.62
C LEU A 28 2.30 -13.22 18.80
N VAL A 29 3.05 -13.44 17.72
CA VAL A 29 4.20 -14.34 17.69
C VAL A 29 5.48 -13.52 17.59
N THR A 30 6.38 -13.65 18.57
CA THR A 30 7.71 -13.04 18.53
C THR A 30 8.71 -14.01 17.92
N VAL A 31 9.38 -13.60 16.84
CA VAL A 31 10.30 -14.44 16.07
C VAL A 31 11.68 -13.78 16.03
N PRO A 32 12.73 -14.44 16.53
CA PRO A 32 14.10 -13.96 16.40
C PRO A 32 14.54 -13.88 14.92
N PHE A 33 15.30 -12.86 14.54
CA PHE A 33 15.83 -12.73 13.18
C PHE A 33 16.69 -13.91 12.73
N VAL A 34 17.37 -14.58 13.66
CA VAL A 34 18.16 -15.78 13.37
C VAL A 34 17.32 -16.90 12.76
N ASP A 35 16.04 -16.96 13.09
CA ASP A 35 15.10 -17.97 12.57
C ASP A 35 14.48 -17.56 11.23
N LEU A 36 14.62 -16.28 10.84
CA LEU A 36 14.07 -15.70 9.61
C LEU A 36 15.10 -15.43 8.52
N GLU A 37 16.33 -15.89 8.67
CA GLU A 37 17.52 -15.41 7.98
C GLU A 37 17.90 -13.97 8.36
N LEU A 38 19.19 -13.71 8.50
CA LEU A 38 19.69 -12.38 8.81
C LEU A 38 19.46 -11.43 7.63
N PRO A 39 19.13 -10.15 7.90
CA PRO A 39 19.03 -9.16 6.85
C PRO A 39 20.37 -9.03 6.09
N TYR A 40 20.27 -8.90 4.78
CA TYR A 40 21.45 -8.88 3.89
C TYR A 40 21.27 -7.91 2.72
N PHE A 41 22.40 -7.67 2.03
CA PHE A 41 22.44 -7.01 0.72
C PHE A 41 23.68 -7.44 -0.05
N TYR A 42 23.76 -7.11 -1.33
CA TYR A 42 24.91 -7.35 -2.17
C TYR A 42 25.65 -6.04 -2.44
N ALA A 43 26.97 -6.01 -2.23
CA ALA A 43 27.81 -4.85 -2.42
C ALA A 43 28.95 -5.13 -3.41
N SER A 44 29.39 -4.09 -4.11
CA SER A 44 30.50 -4.16 -5.06
C SER A 44 31.88 -4.43 -4.42
N GLU A 45 32.00 -4.20 -3.13
CA GLU A 45 33.26 -4.32 -2.39
C GLU A 45 33.05 -4.99 -1.03
N ASN A 46 34.12 -5.56 -0.50
CA ASN A 46 34.16 -6.15 0.83
C ASN A 46 34.07 -5.05 1.91
N LEU A 47 32.90 -4.79 2.42
CA LEU A 47 32.67 -3.75 3.43
C LEU A 47 33.27 -4.10 4.80
N TYR A 48 33.59 -5.37 5.06
CA TYR A 48 34.23 -5.77 6.31
C TYR A 48 35.65 -5.20 6.44
N VAL A 49 36.36 -5.03 5.33
CA VAL A 49 37.73 -4.49 5.28
C VAL A 49 37.81 -3.11 4.61
N SER A 50 36.71 -2.58 4.10
CA SER A 50 36.68 -1.30 3.40
C SER A 50 37.03 -0.14 4.34
N PRO A 51 37.93 0.77 3.93
CA PRO A 51 38.30 1.95 4.72
C PRO A 51 37.13 2.97 4.83
N ARG A 52 36.06 2.80 4.05
CA ARG A 52 34.86 3.65 4.09
C ARG A 52 33.93 3.31 5.25
N VAL A 53 34.11 2.15 5.89
CA VAL A 53 33.28 1.65 6.99
C VAL A 53 33.98 1.88 8.32
N LYS A 54 33.31 2.56 9.24
CA LYS A 54 33.81 2.77 10.61
C LYS A 54 33.76 1.46 11.41
N ASP A 55 34.56 1.35 12.47
CA ASP A 55 34.63 0.14 13.28
C ASP A 55 33.30 -0.22 13.96
N ASP A 56 32.54 0.75 14.42
CA ASP A 56 31.20 0.54 15.01
C ASP A 56 30.22 -0.11 13.99
N ASP A 57 30.27 0.32 12.74
CA ASP A 57 29.46 -0.26 11.67
C ASP A 57 29.97 -1.63 11.23
N ARG A 58 31.32 -1.80 11.26
CA ARG A 58 31.98 -3.05 10.93
C ARG A 58 31.59 -4.17 11.90
N GLY A 59 31.44 -3.86 13.18
CA GLY A 59 30.98 -4.78 14.20
C GLY A 59 29.55 -5.32 13.96
N LYS A 60 28.77 -4.65 13.11
CA LYS A 60 27.42 -5.06 12.74
C LYS A 60 27.35 -5.99 11.51
N ILE A 61 28.49 -6.24 10.87
CA ILE A 61 28.59 -7.19 9.76
C ILE A 61 28.81 -8.59 10.34
N LYS A 62 27.87 -9.50 10.10
CA LYS A 62 27.96 -10.90 10.52
C LYS A 62 28.70 -11.77 9.53
N ARG A 63 28.47 -11.54 8.25
CA ARG A 63 29.05 -12.32 7.16
C ARG A 63 29.33 -11.42 5.98
N CYS A 64 30.42 -11.72 5.29
CA CYS A 64 30.81 -11.02 4.05
C CYS A 64 31.51 -12.02 3.13
N GLU A 65 30.75 -12.54 2.16
CA GLU A 65 31.23 -13.55 1.22
C GLU A 65 31.19 -13.07 -0.22
N TYR A 66 32.22 -13.39 -1.01
CA TYR A 66 32.17 -13.11 -2.43
C TYR A 66 31.33 -14.15 -3.17
N VAL A 67 30.36 -13.67 -3.94
CA VAL A 67 29.44 -14.50 -4.72
C VAL A 67 29.33 -13.98 -6.15
N ILE A 68 29.08 -14.86 -7.10
CA ILE A 68 28.70 -14.49 -8.47
C ILE A 68 27.21 -14.73 -8.62
N LYS A 69 26.48 -13.72 -9.05
CA LYS A 69 25.01 -13.76 -9.21
C LYS A 69 24.62 -13.29 -10.59
N ASP A 70 23.56 -13.89 -11.13
CA ASP A 70 22.85 -13.33 -12.26
C ASP A 70 22.10 -12.07 -11.79
N THR A 71 22.25 -10.99 -12.52
CA THR A 71 21.76 -9.68 -12.14
C THR A 71 20.95 -9.08 -13.29
N LEU A 72 19.74 -8.66 -13.04
CA LEU A 72 18.95 -7.90 -14.00
C LEU A 72 19.40 -6.43 -13.98
N ARG A 73 20.07 -6.03 -15.06
CA ARG A 73 20.62 -4.69 -15.25
C ARG A 73 20.23 -4.16 -16.62
N ASP A 74 19.55 -3.01 -16.65
CA ASP A 74 19.08 -2.37 -17.88
C ASP A 74 18.34 -3.35 -18.80
N ASP A 75 18.97 -3.84 -19.84
CA ASP A 75 18.38 -4.67 -20.88
C ASP A 75 18.86 -6.12 -20.85
N ASP A 76 19.66 -6.49 -19.86
CA ASP A 76 20.31 -7.80 -19.88
C ASP A 76 20.40 -8.45 -18.49
N VAL A 77 20.43 -9.78 -18.50
CA VAL A 77 20.76 -10.58 -17.32
C VAL A 77 22.24 -10.91 -17.41
N THR A 78 23.04 -10.25 -16.61
CA THR A 78 24.50 -10.41 -16.60
C THR A 78 25.00 -11.05 -15.32
N LYS A 79 26.09 -11.80 -15.40
CA LYS A 79 26.80 -12.33 -14.22
C LYS A 79 27.73 -11.28 -13.66
N LEU A 80 27.50 -10.90 -12.42
CA LEU A 80 28.36 -9.96 -11.70
C LEU A 80 28.80 -10.54 -10.37
N GLY A 81 30.01 -10.13 -9.95
CA GLY A 81 30.58 -10.47 -8.65
C GLY A 81 30.15 -9.45 -7.61
N PHE A 82 29.67 -9.93 -6.48
CA PHE A 82 29.29 -9.13 -5.33
C PHE A 82 29.82 -9.76 -4.05
N TYR A 83 29.88 -8.95 -3.01
CA TYR A 83 29.98 -9.45 -1.64
C TYR A 83 28.56 -9.54 -1.06
N HIS A 84 28.15 -10.75 -0.69
CA HIS A 84 26.93 -10.98 0.10
C HIS A 84 27.21 -10.58 1.54
N ILE A 85 26.54 -9.55 2.02
CA ILE A 85 26.78 -8.95 3.34
C ILE A 85 25.54 -9.15 4.20
N GLU A 86 25.69 -9.98 5.24
CA GLU A 86 24.71 -10.18 6.28
C GLU A 86 24.99 -9.25 7.47
N VAL A 87 23.96 -8.64 8.02
CA VAL A 87 24.08 -7.69 9.14
C VAL A 87 23.25 -8.14 10.35
N THR A 88 23.62 -7.65 11.51
CA THR A 88 22.91 -7.97 12.77
C THR A 88 21.52 -7.34 12.87
N GLU A 89 21.36 -6.17 12.22
CA GLU A 89 20.17 -5.35 12.35
C GLU A 89 19.77 -4.77 10.99
N PRO A 90 18.48 -4.82 10.59
CA PRO A 90 18.04 -4.29 9.29
C PRO A 90 18.30 -2.79 9.10
N ASN A 91 18.25 -1.99 10.15
CA ASN A 91 18.44 -0.54 10.09
C ASN A 91 19.83 -0.10 9.64
N VAL A 92 20.86 -0.96 9.80
CA VAL A 92 22.25 -0.64 9.37
C VAL A 92 22.45 -0.84 7.87
N ILE A 93 21.55 -1.55 7.18
CA ILE A 93 21.68 -1.80 5.73
C ILE A 93 21.84 -0.50 4.95
N ASN A 94 20.98 0.49 5.20
CA ASN A 94 21.03 1.76 4.48
C ASN A 94 22.39 2.47 4.66
N HIS A 95 22.92 2.44 5.87
CA HIS A 95 24.18 3.08 6.18
C HIS A 95 25.35 2.36 5.54
N LEU A 96 25.43 1.04 5.66
CA LEU A 96 26.50 0.23 5.05
C LEU A 96 26.38 0.21 3.53
N LYS A 97 25.18 0.09 2.97
CA LYS A 97 24.93 0.16 1.54
C LYS A 97 25.45 1.46 0.93
N GLY A 98 25.24 2.61 1.59
CA GLY A 98 25.73 3.91 1.15
C GLY A 98 27.26 4.03 1.13
N LYS A 99 28.02 3.05 1.67
CA LYS A 99 29.49 2.99 1.61
C LYS A 99 30.01 2.21 0.40
N ALA A 100 29.20 1.41 -0.28
CA ALA A 100 29.58 0.69 -1.49
C ALA A 100 29.52 1.60 -2.74
N LEU A 101 30.32 1.28 -3.75
CA LEU A 101 30.28 1.98 -5.04
C LEU A 101 28.96 1.76 -5.75
N TYR A 102 28.46 0.54 -5.73
CA TYR A 102 27.13 0.16 -6.18
C TYR A 102 26.66 -1.08 -5.42
N THR A 103 25.36 -1.28 -5.40
CA THR A 103 24.73 -2.38 -4.69
C THR A 103 23.69 -3.06 -5.57
N ALA A 104 23.30 -4.26 -5.17
CA ALA A 104 22.19 -4.99 -5.75
C ALA A 104 21.32 -5.58 -4.65
N GLU A 105 20.02 -5.66 -4.92
CA GLU A 105 19.02 -6.27 -4.06
C GLU A 105 19.22 -5.97 -2.56
N SER A 106 19.25 -4.69 -2.24
CA SER A 106 19.37 -4.28 -0.85
C SER A 106 18.06 -4.41 -0.12
N ASN A 107 18.16 -4.91 1.07
CA ASN A 107 17.06 -5.18 1.98
C ASN A 107 16.74 -3.95 2.86
N ILE A 108 16.40 -2.82 2.24
CA ILE A 108 16.27 -1.53 2.92
C ILE A 108 15.18 -1.55 3.99
N GLN A 109 14.10 -2.29 3.73
CA GLN A 109 12.94 -2.41 4.61
C GLN A 109 12.64 -3.90 4.80
N TYR A 110 13.48 -4.56 5.58
CA TYR A 110 13.46 -6.02 5.75
C TYR A 110 12.07 -6.57 6.10
N LEU A 111 11.42 -5.96 7.10
CA LEU A 111 10.08 -6.39 7.51
C LEU A 111 9.02 -6.10 6.45
N GLU A 112 9.09 -4.92 5.82
CA GLU A 112 8.04 -4.42 4.94
C GLU A 112 8.08 -5.00 3.53
N ARG A 113 9.24 -5.48 3.10
CA ARG A 113 9.44 -5.90 1.71
C ARG A 113 9.93 -7.33 1.58
N ARG A 114 11.01 -7.65 2.31
CA ARG A 114 11.76 -8.87 2.05
C ARG A 114 11.03 -10.12 2.52
N LEU A 115 10.54 -10.14 3.75
CA LEU A 115 9.84 -11.31 4.28
C LEU A 115 8.59 -11.66 3.47
N GLY A 116 7.85 -10.65 3.01
CA GLY A 116 6.68 -10.84 2.15
C GLY A 116 7.04 -11.25 0.73
N ALA A 117 8.09 -10.67 0.13
CA ALA A 117 8.54 -11.00 -1.21
C ALA A 117 9.16 -12.41 -1.28
N ASP A 118 9.90 -12.80 -0.27
CA ASP A 118 10.53 -14.13 -0.16
C ASP A 118 9.51 -15.23 0.22
N GLY A 119 8.27 -14.87 0.55
CA GLY A 119 7.22 -15.81 0.93
C GLY A 119 7.42 -16.39 2.34
N VAL A 120 8.24 -15.75 3.19
CA VAL A 120 8.37 -16.10 4.61
C VAL A 120 7.07 -15.79 5.35
N ILE A 121 6.41 -14.69 4.97
CA ILE A 121 5.07 -14.33 5.44
C ILE A 121 4.08 -14.24 4.28
N THR A 122 2.82 -14.54 4.57
CA THR A 122 1.68 -14.30 3.68
C THR A 122 0.65 -13.49 4.45
N PHE A 123 0.32 -12.30 3.92
CA PHE A 123 -0.70 -11.46 4.54
C PHE A 123 -2.09 -12.08 4.41
N ALA A 124 -2.93 -11.87 5.43
CA ALA A 124 -4.34 -12.24 5.38
C ALA A 124 -5.06 -11.42 4.29
N PRO A 125 -5.86 -12.02 3.41
CA PRO A 125 -6.64 -11.26 2.43
C PRO A 125 -7.81 -10.50 3.06
N VAL A 126 -8.23 -10.92 4.26
CA VAL A 126 -9.32 -10.31 5.04
C VAL A 126 -8.89 -10.24 6.51
N ILE A 127 -9.22 -9.15 7.20
CA ILE A 127 -9.03 -9.01 8.66
C ILE A 127 -10.36 -9.29 9.36
N HIS A 128 -10.32 -10.07 10.44
CA HIS A 128 -11.52 -10.43 11.19
C HIS A 128 -11.68 -9.64 12.49
N ASN A 129 -10.60 -9.37 13.22
CA ASN A 129 -10.64 -8.72 14.53
C ASN A 129 -10.08 -7.31 14.43
N TYR A 130 -10.88 -6.34 14.05
CA TYR A 130 -10.46 -4.95 13.98
C TYR A 130 -11.50 -4.03 14.61
N ALA A 131 -11.06 -2.84 15.03
CA ALA A 131 -11.92 -1.83 15.60
C ALA A 131 -11.79 -0.50 14.85
N TYR A 132 -12.92 0.19 14.67
CA TYR A 132 -12.98 1.57 14.28
C TYR A 132 -12.87 2.44 15.53
N ILE A 133 -12.04 3.48 15.49
CA ILE A 133 -11.78 4.31 16.66
C ILE A 133 -11.85 5.80 16.33
N ASP A 134 -12.21 6.59 17.32
CA ASP A 134 -12.10 8.04 17.31
C ASP A 134 -11.79 8.54 18.72
N ILE A 135 -11.06 9.67 18.85
CA ILE A 135 -10.69 10.22 20.14
C ILE A 135 -11.25 11.63 20.32
N GLU A 136 -11.65 11.95 21.55
CA GLU A 136 -12.09 13.27 21.95
C GLU A 136 -11.18 13.85 23.04
N GLU A 137 -10.83 15.11 22.85
CA GLU A 137 -9.98 15.84 23.80
C GLU A 137 -10.75 16.98 24.44
N GLN A 138 -10.60 17.10 25.76
CA GLN A 138 -11.02 18.30 26.48
C GLN A 138 -9.83 18.84 27.26
N LYS A 139 -9.65 20.16 27.21
CA LYS A 139 -8.56 20.86 27.93
C LYS A 139 -7.16 20.29 27.67
N GLY A 140 -6.93 19.74 26.46
CA GLY A 140 -5.64 19.23 26.02
C GLY A 140 -5.31 17.79 26.44
N HIS A 141 -6.27 17.06 27.02
CA HIS A 141 -6.15 15.65 27.38
C HIS A 141 -7.19 14.81 26.67
N ILE A 142 -6.84 13.56 26.35
CA ILE A 142 -7.81 12.59 25.86
C ILE A 142 -8.81 12.31 26.98
N THR A 143 -10.08 12.63 26.70
CA THR A 143 -11.17 12.46 27.65
C THR A 143 -12.04 11.25 27.30
N LEU A 144 -12.06 10.89 26.03
CA LEU A 144 -12.83 9.76 25.51
C LEU A 144 -12.10 9.13 24.34
N ILE A 145 -12.06 7.81 24.29
CA ILE A 145 -11.71 7.00 23.12
C ILE A 145 -12.94 6.14 22.85
N GLY A 146 -13.60 6.36 21.72
CA GLY A 146 -14.64 5.46 21.25
C GLY A 146 -14.01 4.37 20.38
N ALA A 147 -14.40 3.14 20.62
CA ALA A 147 -14.07 2.03 19.73
C ALA A 147 -15.30 1.24 19.37
N GLU A 148 -15.39 0.76 18.16
CA GLU A 148 -16.45 -0.12 17.69
C GLU A 148 -15.83 -1.31 16.98
N ASP A 149 -16.16 -2.51 17.41
CA ASP A 149 -15.82 -3.76 16.75
C ASP A 149 -17.08 -4.56 16.41
N GLU A 150 -16.97 -5.51 15.52
CA GLU A 150 -18.05 -6.40 15.15
C GLU A 150 -17.85 -7.76 15.85
N ARG A 151 -18.88 -8.19 16.60
CA ARG A 151 -18.92 -9.49 17.23
C ARG A 151 -20.23 -10.18 16.94
N ASP A 152 -20.14 -11.44 16.58
CA ASP A 152 -21.32 -12.26 16.28
C ASP A 152 -22.28 -11.60 15.26
N GLY A 153 -21.73 -10.75 14.36
CA GLY A 153 -22.48 -10.01 13.34
C GLY A 153 -23.17 -8.76 13.86
N PHE A 154 -22.78 -8.26 15.04
CA PHE A 154 -23.31 -7.02 15.61
C PHE A 154 -22.19 -6.08 15.95
N ALA A 155 -22.31 -4.82 15.52
CA ALA A 155 -21.42 -3.75 15.88
C ALA A 155 -21.66 -3.31 17.33
N GLU A 156 -20.61 -3.31 18.15
CA GLU A 156 -20.68 -2.91 19.56
C GLU A 156 -19.74 -1.74 19.82
N TYR A 157 -20.29 -0.64 20.33
CA TYR A 157 -19.54 0.56 20.68
C TYR A 157 -19.11 0.54 22.15
N HIS A 158 -17.83 0.83 22.37
CA HIS A 158 -17.17 0.85 23.68
C HIS A 158 -16.54 2.21 23.96
N PRO A 159 -17.02 2.99 24.95
CA PRO A 159 -16.37 4.22 25.40
C PRO A 159 -15.27 3.89 26.45
N PHE A 160 -14.10 4.48 26.28
CA PHE A 160 -12.97 4.38 27.24
C PHE A 160 -12.59 5.79 27.69
N HIS A 161 -12.38 5.97 29.00
CA HIS A 161 -12.02 7.26 29.57
C HIS A 161 -10.52 7.41 29.85
N SER A 162 -9.74 6.42 29.47
CA SER A 162 -8.28 6.46 29.52
C SER A 162 -7.68 5.61 28.41
N VAL A 163 -6.47 5.97 28.00
CA VAL A 163 -5.71 5.18 27.04
C VAL A 163 -5.43 3.78 27.56
N LYS A 164 -5.20 3.63 28.87
CA LYS A 164 -4.97 2.33 29.51
C LYS A 164 -6.16 1.38 29.36
N GLU A 165 -7.38 1.85 29.63
CA GLU A 165 -8.59 1.04 29.44
C GLU A 165 -8.72 0.55 28.00
N PHE A 166 -8.47 1.45 27.04
CA PHE A 166 -8.46 1.10 25.62
C PHE A 166 -7.37 0.06 25.28
N LEU A 167 -6.14 0.19 25.83
CA LEU A 167 -5.08 -0.80 25.59
C LEU A 167 -5.43 -2.17 26.20
N SER A 168 -6.01 -2.20 27.40
CA SER A 168 -6.51 -3.44 28.00
C SER A 168 -7.56 -4.11 27.13
N TYR A 169 -8.49 -3.32 26.56
CA TYR A 169 -9.46 -3.81 25.58
C TYR A 169 -8.79 -4.44 24.35
N LEU A 170 -7.75 -3.81 23.76
CA LEU A 170 -7.04 -4.37 22.62
C LEU A 170 -6.44 -5.76 22.90
N VAL A 171 -5.93 -5.95 24.12
CA VAL A 171 -5.38 -7.24 24.58
C VAL A 171 -6.49 -8.27 24.79
N GLU A 172 -7.49 -7.92 25.58
CA GLU A 172 -8.58 -8.81 26.01
C GLU A 172 -9.40 -9.31 24.81
N HIS A 173 -9.66 -8.42 23.87
CA HIS A 173 -10.46 -8.72 22.68
C HIS A 173 -9.62 -9.16 21.47
N LYS A 174 -8.30 -9.30 21.62
CA LYS A 174 -7.37 -9.74 20.59
C LYS A 174 -7.47 -8.92 19.30
N ILE A 175 -7.70 -7.60 19.43
CA ILE A 175 -7.80 -6.71 18.28
C ILE A 175 -6.49 -6.75 17.48
N THR A 176 -6.58 -6.93 16.18
CA THR A 176 -5.46 -7.06 15.25
C THR A 176 -5.19 -5.80 14.44
N ALA A 177 -6.22 -4.95 14.25
CA ALA A 177 -6.12 -3.69 13.55
C ALA A 177 -7.04 -2.63 14.17
N ILE A 178 -6.61 -1.38 14.12
CA ILE A 178 -7.41 -0.21 14.49
C ILE A 178 -7.46 0.76 13.32
N ASN A 179 -8.63 1.33 13.06
CA ASN A 179 -8.86 2.28 11.98
C ASN A 179 -9.38 3.60 12.53
N ALA A 180 -8.70 4.71 12.26
CA ALA A 180 -9.12 6.06 12.60
C ALA A 180 -9.15 6.95 11.36
N TRP A 181 -10.05 7.95 11.30
CA TRP A 181 -10.08 8.93 10.22
C TRP A 181 -9.03 10.01 10.45
N ASN A 182 -8.03 10.10 9.58
CA ASN A 182 -6.83 10.93 9.78
C ASN A 182 -5.95 10.48 10.97
N GLY A 183 -5.96 9.20 11.26
CA GLY A 183 -5.30 8.62 12.44
C GLY A 183 -3.80 8.89 12.50
N GLU A 184 -3.07 8.85 11.36
CA GLU A 184 -1.65 9.21 11.30
C GLU A 184 -1.42 10.71 11.57
N GLY A 185 -2.36 11.56 11.16
CA GLY A 185 -2.27 13.00 11.36
C GLY A 185 -2.64 13.46 12.78
N TYR A 186 -3.44 12.68 13.50
CA TYR A 186 -3.96 13.11 14.80
C TYR A 186 -4.03 11.99 15.85
N ASP A 187 -4.96 11.05 15.73
CA ASP A 187 -5.35 10.12 16.81
C ASP A 187 -4.19 9.29 17.36
N PHE A 188 -3.43 8.66 16.47
CA PHE A 188 -2.33 7.78 16.88
C PHE A 188 -1.22 8.54 17.60
N GLY A 189 -0.91 9.76 17.14
CA GLY A 189 0.09 10.62 17.76
C GLY A 189 -0.36 11.18 19.12
N ARG A 190 -1.64 11.42 19.28
CA ARG A 190 -2.20 11.88 20.57
C ARG A 190 -2.19 10.77 21.60
N MET A 191 -2.68 9.59 21.25
CA MET A 191 -2.63 8.41 22.13
C MET A 191 -1.19 8.07 22.55
N GLU A 192 -0.20 8.18 21.65
CA GLU A 192 1.20 7.89 21.97
C GLU A 192 1.76 8.78 23.08
N ARG A 193 1.38 10.06 23.11
CA ARG A 193 1.81 10.99 24.19
C ARG A 193 1.26 10.57 25.55
N GLU A 194 0.01 10.16 25.60
CA GLU A 194 -0.61 9.68 26.86
C GLU A 194 0.00 8.34 27.28
N ILE A 195 0.28 7.43 26.35
CA ILE A 195 0.96 6.15 26.60
C ILE A 195 2.33 6.38 27.27
N ILE A 196 3.14 7.28 26.73
CA ILE A 196 4.47 7.59 27.28
C ILE A 196 4.38 8.18 28.69
N ALA A 197 3.32 8.94 28.98
CA ALA A 197 3.12 9.57 30.28
C ALA A 197 2.59 8.60 31.35
N ASP A 198 1.83 7.57 30.98
CA ASP A 198 1.18 6.64 31.90
C ASP A 198 2.07 5.43 32.21
N LYS A 199 2.72 5.45 33.36
CA LYS A 199 3.58 4.36 33.85
C LYS A 199 2.80 3.11 34.34
N SER A 200 1.50 3.13 34.36
CA SER A 200 0.67 1.99 34.78
C SER A 200 0.38 1.03 33.63
N ILE A 201 0.75 1.39 32.39
CA ILE A 201 0.60 0.55 31.22
C ILE A 201 1.59 -0.61 31.30
N THR A 202 1.10 -1.83 31.06
CA THR A 202 1.89 -3.07 31.12
C THR A 202 2.69 -3.32 29.83
N ASP A 203 3.73 -4.15 29.92
CA ASP A 203 4.51 -4.55 28.75
C ASP A 203 3.63 -5.29 27.71
N GLU A 204 2.65 -6.07 28.14
CA GLU A 204 1.71 -6.77 27.25
C GLU A 204 0.84 -5.78 26.47
N GLU A 205 0.30 -4.76 27.14
CA GLU A 205 -0.48 -3.68 26.52
C GLU A 205 0.38 -2.90 25.51
N LEU A 206 1.61 -2.55 25.86
CA LEU A 206 2.55 -1.89 24.97
C LEU A 206 2.88 -2.74 23.75
N LYS A 207 3.22 -4.01 23.96
CA LYS A 207 3.52 -4.96 22.88
C LYS A 207 2.35 -5.08 21.89
N ARG A 208 1.13 -5.24 22.42
CA ARG A 208 -0.10 -5.27 21.58
C ARG A 208 -0.27 -3.96 20.82
N ARG A 209 -0.12 -2.83 21.47
CA ARG A 209 -0.25 -1.49 20.87
C ARG A 209 0.73 -1.25 19.73
N TYR A 210 1.97 -1.73 19.84
CA TYR A 210 2.96 -1.63 18.77
C TYR A 210 2.67 -2.59 17.61
N ALA A 211 2.20 -3.79 17.91
CA ALA A 211 1.97 -4.84 16.92
C ALA A 211 0.64 -4.71 16.15
N VAL A 212 -0.38 -4.05 16.71
CA VAL A 212 -1.66 -3.82 16.04
C VAL A 212 -1.48 -2.99 14.76
N LEU A 213 -2.14 -3.40 13.67
CA LEU A 213 -2.12 -2.64 12.42
C LEU A 213 -2.87 -1.32 12.61
N LYS A 214 -2.20 -0.20 12.38
CA LYS A 214 -2.79 1.14 12.45
C LYS A 214 -3.16 1.60 11.06
N VAL A 215 -4.43 1.79 10.82
CA VAL A 215 -4.97 2.20 9.53
C VAL A 215 -5.48 3.63 9.60
N ASP A 216 -4.99 4.47 8.70
CA ASP A 216 -5.56 5.79 8.46
C ASP A 216 -6.67 5.68 7.41
N GLY A 217 -7.92 5.73 7.85
CA GLY A 217 -9.11 5.58 7.01
C GLY A 217 -9.19 6.63 5.90
N MET A 218 -8.82 7.87 6.18
CA MET A 218 -8.79 8.95 5.19
C MET A 218 -7.75 8.70 4.11
N LEU A 219 -6.56 8.21 4.50
CA LEU A 219 -5.49 7.88 3.56
C LEU A 219 -5.89 6.72 2.66
N PHE A 220 -6.47 5.64 3.22
CA PHE A 220 -6.94 4.50 2.45
C PHE A 220 -8.08 4.91 1.52
N TYR A 221 -9.07 5.65 2.02
CA TYR A 221 -10.16 6.19 1.22
C TYR A 221 -9.63 6.98 0.01
N SER A 222 -8.76 7.97 0.24
CA SER A 222 -8.21 8.79 -0.84
C SER A 222 -7.34 8.01 -1.83
N THR A 223 -6.56 7.03 -1.35
CA THR A 223 -5.64 6.24 -2.18
C THR A 223 -6.39 5.25 -3.06
N TYR A 224 -7.30 4.48 -2.49
CA TYR A 224 -7.94 3.38 -3.21
C TYR A 224 -9.16 3.79 -4.03
N LEU A 225 -9.81 4.91 -3.69
CA LEU A 225 -10.85 5.52 -4.52
C LEU A 225 -10.29 6.58 -5.48
N GLN A 226 -8.98 6.85 -5.45
CA GLN A 226 -8.32 7.84 -6.30
C GLN A 226 -8.96 9.24 -6.17
N THR A 227 -9.32 9.62 -4.95
CA THR A 227 -9.94 10.90 -4.62
C THR A 227 -9.02 11.75 -3.73
N ARG A 228 -9.40 12.99 -3.49
CA ARG A 228 -8.65 13.87 -2.58
C ARG A 228 -8.90 13.50 -1.12
N LYS A 229 -7.96 13.79 -0.24
CA LYS A 229 -8.16 13.73 1.21
C LYS A 229 -9.26 14.72 1.61
N MET A 230 -10.18 14.29 2.45
CA MET A 230 -11.29 15.11 2.88
C MET A 230 -11.70 14.78 4.33
N SER A 231 -12.50 15.68 4.95
CA SER A 231 -13.02 15.42 6.28
C SER A 231 -13.99 14.24 6.28
N LEU A 232 -14.13 13.59 7.43
CA LEU A 232 -15.06 12.46 7.64
C LEU A 232 -16.47 12.80 7.14
N ASN A 233 -16.99 13.98 7.50
CA ASN A 233 -18.33 14.42 7.09
C ASN A 233 -18.49 14.62 5.57
N ASN A 234 -17.43 15.06 4.86
CA ASN A 234 -17.46 15.18 3.41
C ASN A 234 -17.44 13.80 2.73
N ALA A 235 -16.65 12.88 3.24
CA ALA A 235 -16.64 11.50 2.77
C ALA A 235 -18.01 10.82 3.02
N ALA A 236 -18.61 11.06 4.19
CA ALA A 236 -19.95 10.57 4.50
C ALA A 236 -21.01 11.09 3.52
N LYS A 237 -20.97 12.38 3.18
CA LYS A 237 -21.86 12.97 2.15
C LYS A 237 -21.63 12.32 0.78
N GLU A 238 -20.38 12.15 0.37
CA GLU A 238 -20.05 11.53 -0.91
C GLU A 238 -20.53 10.08 -0.99
N GLN A 239 -20.39 9.35 0.12
CA GLN A 239 -20.85 7.97 0.21
C GLN A 239 -22.35 7.82 0.53
N GLY A 240 -23.06 8.89 0.87
CA GLY A 240 -24.47 8.81 1.24
C GLY A 240 -24.72 7.96 2.49
N VAL A 241 -23.84 8.08 3.49
CA VAL A 241 -24.01 7.47 4.82
C VAL A 241 -24.46 8.52 5.84
N LYS A 242 -24.66 8.11 7.09
CA LYS A 242 -25.06 9.00 8.19
C LYS A 242 -24.10 10.19 8.30
N LEU A 243 -24.61 11.37 8.61
CA LEU A 243 -23.82 12.59 8.73
C LEU A 243 -23.50 12.90 10.19
N LYS A 244 -22.47 13.73 10.36
CA LYS A 244 -22.02 14.22 11.65
C LYS A 244 -23.11 14.97 12.39
N ILE A 245 -23.30 14.67 13.68
CA ILE A 245 -24.19 15.43 14.56
C ILE A 245 -23.47 16.67 15.10
N GLU A 246 -24.23 17.68 15.52
CA GLU A 246 -23.70 18.90 16.12
C GLU A 246 -23.78 18.81 17.65
N LEU A 247 -22.76 19.31 18.35
CA LEU A 247 -22.79 19.48 19.80
C LEU A 247 -23.64 20.68 20.19
N SER A 248 -24.36 20.59 21.31
CA SER A 248 -25.23 21.66 21.81
C SER A 248 -24.47 22.87 22.36
N GLY A 249 -23.15 22.74 22.61
CA GLY A 249 -22.36 23.76 23.29
C GLY A 249 -20.85 23.71 22.95
N ASN A 250 -20.08 24.36 23.82
CA ASN A 250 -18.61 24.37 23.69
C ASN A 250 -18.05 22.99 24.00
N PHE A 251 -17.16 22.51 23.15
CA PHE A 251 -16.53 21.20 23.22
C PHE A 251 -15.88 20.89 24.58
N ASP A 252 -15.20 21.89 25.18
CA ASP A 252 -14.53 21.74 26.47
C ASP A 252 -15.50 21.68 27.70
N THR A 253 -16.79 21.93 27.48
CA THR A 253 -17.77 22.04 28.57
C THR A 253 -19.00 21.16 28.39
N VAL A 254 -19.13 20.49 27.25
CA VAL A 254 -20.22 19.57 26.96
C VAL A 254 -20.21 18.39 27.94
N SER A 255 -21.38 17.82 28.24
CA SER A 255 -21.49 16.67 29.13
C SER A 255 -20.84 15.41 28.53
N MET A 256 -20.34 14.52 29.39
CA MET A 256 -19.74 13.25 28.94
C MET A 256 -20.72 12.44 28.09
N LYS A 257 -21.99 12.37 28.49
CA LYS A 257 -23.02 11.66 27.73
C LYS A 257 -23.17 12.18 26.30
N GLU A 258 -23.18 13.50 26.13
CA GLU A 258 -23.30 14.13 24.80
C GLU A 258 -22.01 13.92 23.98
N LEU A 259 -20.86 13.94 24.65
CA LEU A 259 -19.56 13.66 24.03
C LEU A 259 -19.48 12.20 23.54
N GLU A 260 -19.99 11.24 24.32
CA GLU A 260 -20.09 9.83 23.92
C GLU A 260 -21.03 9.64 22.72
N GLU A 261 -22.19 10.32 22.70
CA GLU A 261 -23.11 10.25 21.57
C GLU A 261 -22.50 10.84 20.29
N TYR A 262 -21.74 11.92 20.42
CA TYR A 262 -21.03 12.56 19.32
C TYR A 262 -19.90 11.65 18.78
N ASN A 263 -19.03 11.16 19.67
CA ASN A 263 -17.94 10.26 19.32
C ASN A 263 -18.46 8.96 18.68
N LYS A 264 -19.52 8.36 19.26
CA LYS A 264 -20.17 7.19 18.66
C LYS A 264 -20.65 7.47 17.23
N ASN A 265 -21.21 8.66 16.98
CA ASN A 265 -21.60 9.04 15.63
C ASN A 265 -20.41 9.10 14.66
N ASP A 266 -19.27 9.63 15.08
CA ASP A 266 -18.09 9.72 14.25
C ASP A 266 -17.48 8.33 13.98
N VAL A 267 -17.47 7.42 14.96
CA VAL A 267 -17.06 6.03 14.81
C VAL A 267 -17.99 5.26 13.86
N ASP A 268 -19.35 5.39 14.05
CA ASP A 268 -20.35 4.82 13.15
C ASP A 268 -20.13 5.29 11.70
N MET A 269 -19.88 6.58 11.50
CA MET A 269 -19.61 7.15 10.17
C MET A 269 -18.35 6.56 9.53
N LEU A 270 -17.27 6.46 10.30
CA LEU A 270 -16.01 5.87 9.83
C LEU A 270 -16.24 4.43 9.39
N ARG A 271 -16.90 3.61 10.23
CA ARG A 271 -17.26 2.24 9.89
C ARG A 271 -18.04 2.18 8.57
N ASP A 272 -19.15 2.90 8.51
CA ASP A 272 -20.05 2.86 7.37
C ASP A 272 -19.36 3.24 6.05
N ILE A 273 -18.44 4.22 6.09
CA ILE A 273 -17.62 4.60 4.93
C ILE A 273 -16.66 3.47 4.54
N VAL A 274 -15.90 2.95 5.49
CA VAL A 274 -14.86 1.94 5.21
C VAL A 274 -15.49 0.63 4.72
N GLU A 275 -16.60 0.20 5.34
CA GLU A 275 -17.31 -1.02 4.94
C GLU A 275 -17.98 -0.86 3.57
N LYS A 276 -18.67 0.25 3.35
CA LYS A 276 -19.32 0.52 2.06
C LYS A 276 -18.32 0.56 0.90
N THR A 277 -17.15 1.12 1.12
CA THR A 277 -16.13 1.26 0.08
C THR A 277 -15.22 0.06 -0.07
N GLY A 278 -15.06 -0.75 0.98
CA GLY A 278 -14.19 -1.92 1.01
C GLY A 278 -12.70 -1.60 0.91
N VAL A 279 -12.28 -0.35 1.21
CA VAL A 279 -10.89 0.10 1.02
C VAL A 279 -9.89 -0.67 1.87
N MET A 280 -10.27 -1.10 3.06
CA MET A 280 -9.42 -1.89 3.94
C MET A 280 -9.17 -3.29 3.37
N GLN A 281 -10.21 -3.93 2.89
CA GLN A 281 -10.15 -5.25 2.26
C GLN A 281 -9.34 -5.20 0.97
N VAL A 282 -9.47 -4.13 0.17
CA VAL A 282 -8.66 -3.93 -1.04
C VAL A 282 -7.18 -3.79 -0.68
N ALA A 283 -6.84 -3.03 0.35
CA ALA A 283 -5.46 -2.90 0.83
C ALA A 283 -4.87 -4.25 1.27
N MET A 284 -5.64 -5.04 2.02
CA MET A 284 -5.23 -6.38 2.43
C MET A 284 -5.09 -7.33 1.24
N GLY A 285 -5.98 -7.26 0.26
CA GLY A 285 -5.86 -8.02 -1.00
C GLY A 285 -4.56 -7.70 -1.75
N ILE A 286 -4.18 -6.42 -1.84
CA ILE A 286 -2.91 -6.01 -2.44
C ILE A 286 -1.72 -6.51 -1.59
N ALA A 287 -1.78 -6.41 -0.27
CA ALA A 287 -0.75 -6.93 0.63
C ALA A 287 -0.55 -8.44 0.44
N TYR A 288 -1.64 -9.21 0.37
CA TYR A 288 -1.62 -10.64 0.09
C TYR A 288 -0.92 -10.97 -1.24
N LEU A 289 -1.27 -10.26 -2.31
CA LEU A 289 -0.72 -10.50 -3.67
C LEU A 289 0.75 -10.09 -3.78
N THR A 290 1.12 -8.98 -3.17
CA THR A 290 2.45 -8.39 -3.34
C THR A 290 3.43 -8.71 -2.22
N GLY A 291 2.97 -9.08 -1.03
CA GLY A 291 3.79 -9.27 0.15
C GLY A 291 4.29 -7.96 0.78
N ILE A 292 3.53 -6.85 0.61
CA ILE A 292 3.86 -5.56 1.19
C ILE A 292 2.89 -5.26 2.33
N LEU A 293 3.38 -4.67 3.42
CA LEU A 293 2.51 -4.20 4.51
C LEU A 293 1.39 -3.30 3.98
N PRO A 294 0.14 -3.50 4.40
CA PRO A 294 -1.02 -2.76 3.87
C PRO A 294 -0.86 -1.24 3.96
N THR A 295 -0.21 -0.75 5.02
CA THR A 295 0.05 0.68 5.25
C THR A 295 1.25 1.23 4.47
N LYS A 296 1.99 0.38 3.73
CA LYS A 296 3.22 0.76 2.99
C LYS A 296 3.11 0.53 1.49
N ILE A 297 1.90 0.32 0.99
CA ILE A 297 1.66 0.08 -0.44
C ILE A 297 2.00 1.33 -1.26
N SER A 298 2.79 1.13 -2.30
CA SER A 298 3.08 2.12 -3.35
C SER A 298 3.42 1.43 -4.66
N ALA A 299 3.23 2.09 -5.80
CA ALA A 299 3.47 1.52 -7.12
C ALA A 299 4.90 0.95 -7.27
N THR A 300 5.91 1.68 -6.80
CA THR A 300 7.31 1.26 -6.87
C THR A 300 7.61 0.05 -5.99
N ARG A 301 7.05 0.00 -4.77
CA ARG A 301 7.21 -1.15 -3.87
C ARG A 301 6.51 -2.38 -4.41
N MET A 302 5.30 -2.22 -4.96
CA MET A 302 4.56 -3.32 -5.59
C MET A 302 5.35 -3.91 -6.76
N ALA A 303 5.83 -3.07 -7.68
CA ALA A 303 6.64 -3.52 -8.80
C ALA A 303 7.91 -4.24 -8.33
N ASP A 304 8.67 -3.69 -7.39
CA ASP A 304 9.88 -4.32 -6.85
C ASP A 304 9.60 -5.69 -6.24
N ASN A 305 8.58 -5.82 -5.40
CA ASN A 305 8.25 -7.10 -4.78
C ASN A 305 7.81 -8.15 -5.81
N LEU A 306 7.06 -7.74 -6.84
CA LEU A 306 6.68 -8.63 -7.94
C LEU A 306 7.91 -9.12 -8.72
N PHE A 307 8.88 -8.23 -8.99
CA PHE A 307 10.15 -8.62 -9.60
C PHE A 307 10.92 -9.59 -8.70
N ILE A 308 11.05 -9.31 -7.41
CA ILE A 308 11.75 -10.18 -6.45
C ILE A 308 11.08 -11.57 -6.44
N LYS A 309 9.77 -11.64 -6.24
CA LYS A 309 9.01 -12.91 -6.26
C LYS A 309 9.22 -13.71 -7.55
N ARG A 310 9.38 -13.03 -8.70
CA ARG A 310 9.54 -13.68 -10.00
C ARG A 310 10.97 -14.11 -10.31
N LEU A 311 11.96 -13.33 -9.86
CA LEU A 311 13.36 -13.49 -10.26
C LEU A 311 14.19 -14.27 -9.23
N GLN A 312 13.90 -14.12 -7.94
CA GLN A 312 14.61 -14.79 -6.88
C GLN A 312 14.63 -16.33 -7.01
N PRO A 313 13.51 -17.01 -7.33
CA PRO A 313 13.55 -18.46 -7.55
C PRO A 313 14.45 -18.89 -8.71
N LYS A 314 14.79 -17.96 -9.61
CA LYS A 314 15.74 -18.16 -10.72
C LYS A 314 17.17 -17.78 -10.36
N GLY A 315 17.44 -17.34 -9.11
CA GLY A 315 18.75 -16.88 -8.67
C GLY A 315 19.16 -15.50 -9.21
N ILE A 316 18.23 -14.75 -9.82
CA ILE A 316 18.48 -13.44 -10.40
C ILE A 316 18.20 -12.38 -9.35
N ILE A 317 19.18 -11.49 -9.09
CA ILE A 317 19.06 -10.37 -8.16
C ILE A 317 18.81 -9.04 -8.90
N LEU A 318 18.18 -8.09 -8.21
CA LEU A 318 17.89 -6.77 -8.77
C LEU A 318 19.05 -5.80 -8.49
N PHE A 319 19.50 -5.12 -9.53
CA PHE A 319 20.53 -4.10 -9.42
C PHE A 319 19.94 -2.78 -8.90
N ASP A 320 20.60 -2.16 -7.91
CA ASP A 320 20.18 -0.88 -7.35
C ASP A 320 20.79 0.27 -8.15
N TYR A 321 19.96 1.05 -8.81
CA TYR A 321 20.37 2.26 -9.50
C TYR A 321 20.07 3.48 -8.64
N THR A 322 21.08 4.33 -8.47
CA THR A 322 20.93 5.51 -7.61
C THR A 322 20.60 6.79 -8.36
N ASN A 323 20.77 6.86 -9.68
CA ASN A 323 20.47 8.07 -10.46
C ASN A 323 20.09 7.69 -11.90
N ARG A 324 18.82 7.51 -12.17
CA ARG A 324 18.35 7.41 -13.55
C ARG A 324 17.93 8.79 -14.08
N HIS A 325 18.50 9.15 -15.21
CA HIS A 325 18.07 10.32 -15.94
C HIS A 325 16.79 9.98 -16.73
N THR A 326 15.65 10.46 -16.26
CA THR A 326 14.42 10.43 -17.02
C THR A 326 14.31 11.68 -17.87
N LYS A 327 13.96 11.54 -19.14
CA LYS A 327 13.63 12.65 -20.02
C LYS A 327 12.15 13.02 -19.85
N GLU A 328 11.81 14.25 -20.14
CA GLU A 328 10.41 14.62 -20.30
C GLU A 328 9.80 13.89 -21.49
N PHE A 329 8.57 13.44 -21.34
CA PHE A 329 7.80 12.78 -22.41
C PHE A 329 6.36 13.29 -22.39
N GLU A 330 5.70 13.20 -23.51
CA GLU A 330 4.30 13.58 -23.66
C GLU A 330 3.38 12.55 -22.99
N GLY A 331 2.54 13.00 -22.09
CA GLY A 331 1.56 12.19 -21.37
C GLY A 331 0.31 11.89 -22.18
N ALA A 332 -0.82 11.84 -21.49
CA ALA A 332 -2.14 11.69 -22.11
C ALA A 332 -2.55 12.95 -22.91
N THR A 333 -3.45 12.77 -23.87
CA THR A 333 -4.09 13.91 -24.52
C THR A 333 -5.41 14.24 -23.83
N ILE A 334 -5.59 15.51 -23.51
CA ILE A 334 -6.85 16.08 -23.04
C ILE A 334 -7.35 17.01 -24.14
N LEU A 335 -8.56 16.78 -24.63
CA LEU A 335 -9.19 17.73 -25.55
C LEU A 335 -9.79 18.89 -24.74
N THR A 336 -9.65 20.11 -25.27
CA THR A 336 -10.34 21.27 -24.73
C THR A 336 -11.84 21.03 -24.79
N PRO A 337 -12.57 21.15 -23.65
CA PRO A 337 -14.01 20.97 -23.67
C PRO A 337 -14.67 21.98 -24.59
N ASP A 338 -15.69 21.56 -25.33
CA ASP A 338 -16.59 22.48 -26.01
C ASP A 338 -17.50 23.15 -24.95
N PRO A 339 -17.35 24.46 -24.72
CA PRO A 339 -18.05 25.12 -23.63
C PRO A 339 -19.53 25.33 -23.97
N GLY A 340 -20.42 24.82 -23.14
CA GLY A 340 -21.87 24.97 -23.35
C GLY A 340 -22.70 24.01 -22.51
N ARG A 341 -24.00 24.06 -22.77
CA ARG A 341 -24.93 23.05 -22.29
C ARG A 341 -25.13 22.02 -23.40
N HIS A 342 -24.75 20.79 -23.11
CA HIS A 342 -24.88 19.65 -24.02
C HIS A 342 -25.99 18.73 -23.51
N GLU A 343 -26.78 18.18 -24.42
CA GLU A 343 -27.89 17.28 -24.11
C GLU A 343 -27.65 15.91 -24.74
N ASN A 344 -28.22 14.85 -24.16
CA ASN A 344 -28.05 13.46 -24.60
C ASN A 344 -26.57 13.07 -24.74
N VAL A 345 -25.78 13.36 -23.71
CA VAL A 345 -24.36 13.06 -23.67
C VAL A 345 -24.11 11.67 -23.10
N ALA A 346 -23.34 10.86 -23.83
CA ALA A 346 -22.80 9.60 -23.31
C ALA A 346 -21.30 9.73 -23.05
N SER A 347 -20.85 9.08 -21.97
CA SER A 347 -19.43 8.88 -21.69
C SER A 347 -19.03 7.48 -22.16
N LEU A 348 -18.07 7.41 -23.08
CA LEU A 348 -17.43 6.19 -23.52
C LEU A 348 -16.06 6.11 -22.88
N ASP A 349 -15.74 5.02 -22.20
CA ASP A 349 -14.51 4.83 -21.46
C ASP A 349 -13.77 3.56 -21.92
N LEU A 350 -12.45 3.66 -22.10
CA LEU A 350 -11.59 2.52 -22.43
C LEU A 350 -11.12 1.84 -21.14
N ASP A 351 -11.71 0.71 -20.83
CA ASP A 351 -11.31 -0.06 -19.64
C ASP A 351 -9.81 -0.41 -19.72
N HIS A 352 -9.02 0.11 -18.80
CA HIS A 352 -7.58 -0.16 -18.67
C HIS A 352 -6.71 0.21 -19.89
N LEU A 353 -6.83 1.40 -20.45
CA LEU A 353 -6.10 1.82 -21.64
C LEU A 353 -4.60 1.48 -21.57
N TYR A 354 -3.84 2.00 -20.58
CA TYR A 354 -2.41 1.76 -20.50
C TYR A 354 -2.02 0.30 -20.17
N PRO A 355 -2.67 -0.39 -19.24
CA PRO A 355 -2.47 -1.84 -19.07
C PRO A 355 -2.74 -2.64 -20.36
N SER A 356 -3.76 -2.30 -21.10
CA SER A 356 -4.08 -2.94 -22.39
C SER A 356 -3.00 -2.67 -23.44
N VAL A 357 -2.55 -1.42 -23.57
CA VAL A 357 -1.42 -1.08 -24.44
C VAL A 357 -0.19 -1.92 -24.08
N MET A 358 0.18 -1.99 -22.79
CA MET A 358 1.31 -2.80 -22.32
C MET A 358 1.14 -4.30 -22.64
N THR A 359 -0.09 -4.80 -22.68
CA THR A 359 -0.36 -6.21 -22.96
C THR A 359 -0.30 -6.54 -24.45
N TYR A 360 -0.80 -5.65 -25.31
CA TYR A 360 -0.99 -5.93 -26.72
C TYR A 360 0.09 -5.37 -27.65
N TYR A 361 0.89 -4.39 -27.21
CA TYR A 361 1.93 -3.78 -28.02
C TYR A 361 3.32 -4.24 -27.62
N ASP A 362 4.17 -4.59 -28.59
CA ASP A 362 5.55 -5.01 -28.37
C ASP A 362 6.48 -3.81 -28.33
N TYR A 363 7.28 -3.70 -27.27
CA TYR A 363 8.34 -2.71 -27.16
C TYR A 363 9.70 -3.36 -27.39
N LYS A 364 10.51 -2.76 -28.26
CA LYS A 364 11.84 -3.28 -28.68
C LYS A 364 12.98 -2.29 -28.40
N GLY A 365 12.74 -1.24 -27.64
CA GLY A 365 13.76 -0.25 -27.27
C GLY A 365 14.57 -0.67 -26.05
N SER A 366 15.35 0.30 -25.52
CA SER A 366 16.11 0.12 -24.28
C SER A 366 15.15 -0.19 -23.11
N GLY A 367 15.44 -1.20 -22.31
CA GLY A 367 14.58 -1.71 -21.25
C GLY A 367 13.56 -2.76 -21.70
N ALA A 368 13.70 -3.32 -22.92
CA ALA A 368 12.75 -4.30 -23.45
C ALA A 368 12.54 -5.51 -22.53
N ILE A 369 13.60 -6.01 -21.88
CA ILE A 369 13.48 -7.12 -20.93
C ILE A 369 12.64 -6.72 -19.70
N ILE A 370 12.85 -5.53 -19.17
CA ILE A 370 12.08 -4.99 -18.05
C ILE A 370 10.61 -4.82 -18.47
N TYR A 371 10.39 -4.29 -19.68
CA TYR A 371 9.04 -4.17 -20.24
C TYR A 371 8.31 -5.51 -20.33
N GLU A 372 8.98 -6.56 -20.79
CA GLU A 372 8.38 -7.90 -20.92
C GLU A 372 8.01 -8.50 -19.55
N TYR A 373 8.81 -8.28 -18.51
CA TYR A 373 8.44 -8.69 -17.15
C TYR A 373 7.19 -7.96 -16.68
N ILE A 374 7.15 -6.62 -16.78
CA ILE A 374 5.98 -5.85 -16.36
C ILE A 374 4.76 -6.17 -17.22
N ARG A 375 4.94 -6.35 -18.53
CA ARG A 375 3.90 -6.83 -19.45
C ARG A 375 3.31 -8.17 -18.99
N SER A 376 4.17 -9.12 -18.58
CA SER A 376 3.71 -10.42 -18.08
C SER A 376 2.88 -10.30 -16.82
N PHE A 377 3.27 -9.43 -15.86
CA PHE A 377 2.48 -9.16 -14.67
C PHE A 377 1.15 -8.49 -15.02
N THR A 378 1.19 -7.46 -15.87
CA THR A 378 -0.01 -6.73 -16.31
C THR A 378 -1.03 -7.67 -16.92
N ARG A 379 -0.58 -8.60 -17.80
CA ARG A 379 -1.46 -9.60 -18.43
C ARG A 379 -2.14 -10.48 -17.37
N VAL A 380 -1.36 -11.05 -16.46
CA VAL A 380 -1.89 -11.89 -15.36
C VAL A 380 -2.91 -11.11 -14.54
N PHE A 381 -2.63 -9.83 -14.24
CA PHE A 381 -3.55 -9.02 -13.44
C PHE A 381 -4.86 -8.70 -14.16
N LEU A 382 -4.81 -8.43 -15.46
CA LEU A 382 -6.02 -8.22 -16.26
C LEU A 382 -6.86 -9.50 -16.38
N GLU A 383 -6.22 -10.65 -16.64
CA GLU A 383 -6.87 -11.95 -16.73
C GLU A 383 -7.50 -12.34 -15.37
N SER A 384 -6.75 -12.22 -14.26
CA SER A 384 -7.27 -12.50 -12.92
C SER A 384 -8.42 -11.56 -12.55
N ARG A 385 -8.31 -10.27 -12.90
CA ARG A 385 -9.40 -9.33 -12.68
C ARG A 385 -10.67 -9.75 -13.41
N ALA A 386 -10.57 -10.12 -14.70
CA ALA A 386 -11.71 -10.56 -15.47
C ALA A 386 -12.37 -11.81 -14.84
N GLU A 387 -11.57 -12.77 -14.41
CA GLU A 387 -12.03 -13.98 -13.73
C GLU A 387 -12.78 -13.65 -12.43
N PHE A 388 -12.19 -12.82 -11.55
CA PHE A 388 -12.82 -12.47 -10.27
C PHE A 388 -14.05 -11.56 -10.44
N LYS A 389 -14.05 -10.68 -11.45
CA LYS A 389 -15.24 -9.90 -11.80
C LYS A 389 -16.41 -10.79 -12.24
N GLN A 390 -16.11 -11.84 -13.00
CA GLN A 390 -17.10 -12.84 -13.40
C GLN A 390 -17.59 -13.65 -12.20
N LYS A 391 -16.69 -14.16 -11.35
CA LYS A 391 -17.05 -14.90 -10.13
C LYS A 391 -17.93 -14.04 -9.21
N TYR A 392 -17.62 -12.78 -9.05
CA TYR A 392 -18.45 -11.87 -8.26
C TYR A 392 -19.86 -11.71 -8.86
N ALA A 393 -19.95 -11.56 -10.18
CA ALA A 393 -21.24 -11.47 -10.85
C ALA A 393 -22.09 -12.76 -10.70
N GLU A 394 -21.44 -13.93 -10.63
CA GLU A 394 -22.10 -15.23 -10.53
C GLU A 394 -22.50 -15.58 -9.08
N THR A 395 -21.67 -15.19 -8.07
CA THR A 395 -21.85 -15.66 -6.68
C THR A 395 -22.33 -14.58 -5.73
N GLY A 396 -22.03 -13.29 -6.03
CA GLY A 396 -22.23 -12.17 -5.12
C GLY A 396 -21.27 -12.12 -3.91
N GLU A 397 -20.27 -13.03 -3.86
CA GLU A 397 -19.35 -13.11 -2.74
C GLU A 397 -18.37 -11.93 -2.73
N SER A 398 -18.37 -11.14 -1.64
CA SER A 398 -17.58 -9.91 -1.50
C SER A 398 -16.08 -10.09 -1.68
N GLN A 399 -15.53 -11.27 -1.33
CA GLN A 399 -14.11 -11.57 -1.54
C GLN A 399 -13.67 -11.44 -3.01
N TYR A 400 -14.54 -11.80 -3.97
CA TYR A 400 -14.22 -11.68 -5.38
C TYR A 400 -14.25 -10.22 -5.86
N ASP A 401 -15.13 -9.40 -5.29
CA ASP A 401 -15.13 -7.95 -5.56
C ASP A 401 -13.86 -7.28 -5.03
N VAL A 402 -13.41 -7.64 -3.82
CA VAL A 402 -12.15 -7.18 -3.26
C VAL A 402 -10.96 -7.56 -4.15
N LEU A 403 -10.86 -8.80 -4.58
CA LEU A 403 -9.77 -9.27 -5.42
C LEU A 403 -9.76 -8.58 -6.79
N GLN A 404 -10.91 -8.45 -7.47
CA GLN A 404 -10.95 -7.76 -8.76
C GLN A 404 -10.55 -6.28 -8.64
N LYS A 405 -10.90 -5.59 -7.54
CA LYS A 405 -10.47 -4.22 -7.26
C LYS A 405 -8.97 -4.14 -6.99
N ALA A 406 -8.41 -5.08 -6.21
CA ALA A 406 -6.97 -5.15 -5.97
C ALA A 406 -6.18 -5.36 -7.27
N TYR A 407 -6.61 -6.27 -8.14
CA TYR A 407 -5.99 -6.50 -9.45
C TYR A 407 -6.11 -5.29 -10.38
N LYS A 408 -7.22 -4.55 -10.32
CA LYS A 408 -7.37 -3.28 -11.06
C LYS A 408 -6.28 -2.27 -10.66
N ILE A 409 -6.08 -2.08 -9.37
CA ILE A 409 -5.09 -1.15 -8.83
C ILE A 409 -3.67 -1.60 -9.21
N LEU A 410 -3.37 -2.89 -9.07
CA LEU A 410 -2.08 -3.46 -9.46
C LEU A 410 -1.78 -3.22 -10.95
N ALA A 411 -2.71 -3.54 -11.83
CA ALA A 411 -2.53 -3.36 -13.27
C ALA A 411 -2.28 -1.89 -13.65
N ASN A 412 -3.08 -0.97 -13.10
CA ASN A 412 -2.95 0.47 -13.40
C ASN A 412 -1.66 1.08 -12.81
N SER A 413 -1.16 0.55 -11.68
CA SER A 413 0.03 1.06 -11.02
C SER A 413 1.33 0.73 -11.76
N LEU A 414 1.38 -0.37 -12.52
CA LEU A 414 2.61 -0.84 -13.15
C LEU A 414 3.11 0.07 -14.27
N TYR A 415 2.23 0.75 -15.01
CA TYR A 415 2.65 1.75 -15.99
C TYR A 415 3.39 2.92 -15.33
N GLY A 416 2.87 3.44 -14.23
CA GLY A 416 3.39 4.64 -13.57
C GLY A 416 4.82 4.51 -13.06
N VAL A 417 5.33 3.29 -12.84
CA VAL A 417 6.70 3.09 -12.34
C VAL A 417 7.76 3.48 -13.37
N PHE A 418 7.49 3.36 -14.67
CA PHE A 418 8.44 3.74 -15.72
C PHE A 418 8.70 5.25 -15.77
N GLY A 419 7.69 6.06 -15.47
CA GLY A 419 7.81 7.53 -15.40
C GLY A 419 8.38 8.04 -14.07
N ASN A 420 8.51 7.18 -13.06
CA ASN A 420 8.98 7.59 -11.73
C ASN A 420 10.50 7.52 -11.63
N LYS A 421 11.19 8.68 -11.66
CA LYS A 421 12.65 8.78 -11.57
C LYS A 421 13.30 8.12 -10.34
N TYR A 422 12.53 7.85 -9.30
CA TYR A 422 13.01 7.18 -8.08
C TYR A 422 12.90 5.67 -8.16
N TYR A 423 12.30 5.13 -9.22
CA TYR A 423 12.23 3.69 -9.42
C TYR A 423 13.52 3.17 -10.09
N ARG A 424 14.06 2.06 -9.61
CA ARG A 424 15.32 1.50 -10.13
C ARG A 424 15.31 1.16 -11.63
N TYR A 425 14.15 0.88 -12.19
CA TYR A 425 13.94 0.60 -13.62
C TYR A 425 13.13 1.69 -14.32
N ALA A 426 13.17 2.93 -13.83
CA ALA A 426 12.56 4.06 -14.52
C ALA A 426 13.12 4.16 -15.94
N ASN A 427 12.23 4.30 -16.93
CA ASN A 427 12.58 4.39 -18.34
C ASN A 427 11.56 5.26 -19.07
N SER A 428 11.96 6.49 -19.39
CA SER A 428 11.08 7.46 -20.06
C SER A 428 10.72 7.05 -21.50
N ASP A 429 11.57 6.24 -22.16
CA ASP A 429 11.26 5.77 -23.52
C ASP A 429 10.14 4.74 -23.49
N ILE A 430 10.09 3.85 -22.48
CA ILE A 430 8.97 2.94 -22.24
C ILE A 430 7.71 3.73 -21.88
N ALA A 431 7.82 4.72 -20.98
CA ALA A 431 6.68 5.55 -20.58
C ALA A 431 6.11 6.31 -21.78
N ALA A 432 6.97 6.90 -22.61
CA ALA A 432 6.58 7.57 -23.86
C ALA A 432 5.90 6.62 -24.85
N PHE A 433 6.45 5.42 -25.03
CA PHE A 433 5.86 4.39 -25.90
C PHE A 433 4.44 4.02 -25.48
N VAL A 434 4.20 3.83 -24.18
CA VAL A 434 2.87 3.47 -23.68
C VAL A 434 1.88 4.61 -23.85
N THR A 435 2.28 5.87 -23.53
CA THR A 435 1.39 7.03 -23.72
C THR A 435 1.12 7.34 -25.19
N GLU A 436 2.13 7.22 -26.06
CA GLU A 436 1.96 7.42 -27.50
C GLU A 436 0.94 6.43 -28.09
N ASN A 437 1.06 5.14 -27.76
CA ASN A 437 0.10 4.15 -28.25
C ASN A 437 -1.28 4.33 -27.61
N GLY A 438 -1.36 4.76 -26.35
CA GLY A 438 -2.62 5.15 -25.72
C GLY A 438 -3.32 6.29 -26.47
N ARG A 439 -2.57 7.34 -26.85
CA ARG A 439 -3.09 8.45 -27.69
C ARG A 439 -3.59 7.97 -29.05
N LYS A 440 -2.88 7.03 -29.68
CA LYS A 440 -3.32 6.42 -30.97
C LYS A 440 -4.64 5.66 -30.82
N VAL A 441 -4.77 4.82 -29.79
CA VAL A 441 -6.00 4.06 -29.52
C VAL A 441 -7.17 5.01 -29.25
N ARG A 442 -6.98 6.04 -28.42
CA ARG A 442 -8.01 7.05 -28.17
C ARG A 442 -8.42 7.80 -29.47
N ALA A 443 -7.44 8.18 -30.28
CA ALA A 443 -7.71 8.86 -31.56
C ALA A 443 -8.49 7.98 -32.54
N GLU A 444 -8.20 6.70 -32.61
CA GLU A 444 -8.98 5.75 -33.42
C GLU A 444 -10.42 5.59 -32.88
N MET A 445 -10.59 5.51 -31.54
CA MET A 445 -11.92 5.49 -30.94
C MET A 445 -12.73 6.74 -31.31
N GLN A 446 -12.13 7.92 -31.27
CA GLN A 446 -12.77 9.16 -31.70
C GLN A 446 -13.20 9.10 -33.17
N LYS A 447 -12.32 8.68 -34.07
CA LYS A 447 -12.66 8.52 -35.50
C LYS A 447 -13.84 7.56 -35.71
N VAL A 448 -13.86 6.44 -34.97
CA VAL A 448 -14.99 5.49 -35.07
C VAL A 448 -16.30 6.19 -34.69
N VAL A 449 -16.32 6.92 -33.55
CA VAL A 449 -17.49 7.66 -33.08
C VAL A 449 -17.96 8.69 -34.14
N GLU A 450 -17.03 9.47 -34.68
CA GLU A 450 -17.31 10.47 -35.72
C GLU A 450 -17.83 9.84 -37.04
N THR A 451 -17.38 8.62 -37.38
CA THR A 451 -17.89 7.87 -38.55
C THR A 451 -19.37 7.52 -38.42
N PHE A 452 -19.87 7.34 -37.22
CA PHE A 452 -21.29 7.14 -36.93
C PHE A 452 -22.11 8.45 -36.89
N GLY A 453 -21.46 9.61 -37.13
CA GLY A 453 -22.10 10.92 -37.17
C GLY A 453 -22.28 11.58 -35.82
N TYR A 454 -21.62 11.07 -34.76
CA TYR A 454 -21.67 11.66 -33.45
C TYR A 454 -20.54 12.68 -33.23
N ASN A 455 -20.76 13.67 -32.40
CA ASN A 455 -19.79 14.70 -32.08
C ASN A 455 -19.12 14.47 -30.72
N VAL A 456 -17.78 14.51 -30.68
CA VAL A 456 -17.00 14.40 -29.44
C VAL A 456 -16.78 15.81 -28.88
N ILE A 457 -17.36 16.08 -27.71
CA ILE A 457 -17.33 17.40 -27.06
C ILE A 457 -16.21 17.54 -26.03
N TYR A 458 -15.70 16.42 -25.50
CA TYR A 458 -14.59 16.40 -24.55
C TYR A 458 -13.92 15.00 -24.55
N SER A 459 -12.65 14.97 -24.19
CA SER A 459 -11.91 13.72 -23.97
C SER A 459 -10.82 13.95 -22.94
N ASP A 460 -10.65 12.98 -22.04
CA ASP A 460 -9.55 12.93 -21.08
C ASP A 460 -8.99 11.50 -21.03
N THR A 461 -7.71 11.39 -21.33
CA THR A 461 -6.90 10.15 -21.28
C THR A 461 -7.52 8.97 -22.03
N ASP A 462 -8.53 8.32 -21.49
CA ASP A 462 -9.19 7.09 -21.94
C ASP A 462 -10.70 7.23 -22.15
N SER A 463 -11.25 8.43 -21.93
CA SER A 463 -12.69 8.71 -22.08
C SER A 463 -13.00 9.67 -23.22
N LEU A 464 -14.16 9.48 -23.85
CA LEU A 464 -14.79 10.41 -24.77
C LEU A 464 -16.19 10.76 -24.29
N PHE A 465 -16.51 12.06 -24.29
CA PHE A 465 -17.87 12.55 -24.10
C PHE A 465 -18.49 12.88 -25.45
N VAL A 466 -19.57 12.19 -25.76
CA VAL A 466 -20.21 12.21 -27.06
C VAL A 466 -21.62 12.73 -26.92
N GLU A 467 -21.97 13.76 -27.67
CA GLU A 467 -23.32 14.32 -27.66
C GLU A 467 -24.23 13.74 -28.75
N ASN A 468 -25.55 13.98 -28.57
CA ASN A 468 -26.61 13.59 -29.51
C ASN A 468 -26.76 12.07 -29.70
N ILE A 469 -26.41 11.28 -28.68
CA ILE A 469 -26.72 9.84 -28.69
C ILE A 469 -28.22 9.67 -28.41
N SER A 470 -28.95 9.17 -29.41
CA SER A 470 -30.40 8.89 -29.33
C SER A 470 -30.67 7.50 -28.76
#